data_a75123cda535c740e31873b7c553060d
#
_entry.id   a75123cda535c740e31873b7c553060d
#
_cell.length_a   1.000
_cell.length_b   1.000
_cell.length_c   1.000
_cell.angle_alpha   90.00
_cell.angle_beta   90.00
_cell.angle_gamma   90.00
#
_symmetry.space_group_name_H-M   'P 1'
#
loop_
_entity.id
_entity.type
_entity.pdbx_description
1 polymer ?
#
loop_
_entity_poly.entity_id
_entity_poly.type
_entity_poly.pdbx_seq_one_letter_code
_entity_poly.pdbx_strand_id
1 'polypeptide(L)'
;YPQTHLLPIYTDDNTGMKMLLDLKVNLFFTSHGLQKGEDAILRGKGPIPSVFPVGYDGIAFIINKSNLDSCITVTDVKRLLKGEVTTWNQLYPHSDKGNIEVVFDNKASATLHFVVDSILEGKNIKSQNIVAAKNSKSVIEYVKKTPNAIGVIGSNWLNDRSDSTNTTFRNDIRVMAISKTSKAEDYNSWQPYQAYFLDGRYPFVRTIYAIVADPHKALPWAFANFIAGPIGQKIILKTGLLPSRAEINIREVKVKN
;
A
#
# COMPACT_ATOMS: atom_id res chain seq x y z
N TYR A 1 9.16 1.94 -29.27
CA TYR A 1 8.10 1.17 -29.97
C TYR A 1 6.85 2.06 -30.16
N PRO A 2 6.85 3.00 -31.16
CA PRO A 2 5.79 3.99 -31.32
C PRO A 2 4.41 3.42 -31.65
N GLN A 3 4.36 2.19 -32.18
CA GLN A 3 3.09 1.53 -32.58
C GLN A 3 2.58 0.49 -31.57
N THR A 4 3.18 0.49 -30.38
CA THR A 4 2.82 -0.50 -29.36
C THR A 4 1.65 -0.02 -28.51
N HIS A 5 0.66 -0.87 -28.33
CA HIS A 5 -0.47 -0.66 -27.45
C HIS A 5 -0.36 -1.57 -26.22
N LEU A 6 -0.44 -1.00 -25.02
CA LEU A 6 -0.57 -1.76 -23.79
C LEU A 6 -2.07 -1.91 -23.48
N LEU A 7 -2.50 -3.14 -23.22
CA LEU A 7 -3.86 -3.45 -22.78
C LEU A 7 -3.81 -3.84 -21.30
N PRO A 8 -4.03 -2.90 -20.37
CA PRO A 8 -3.98 -3.19 -18.94
C PRO A 8 -5.20 -4.02 -18.51
N ILE A 9 -4.92 -5.08 -17.74
CA ILE A 9 -5.95 -5.88 -17.06
C ILE A 9 -5.82 -5.58 -15.56
N TYR A 10 -6.88 -5.04 -14.98
CA TYR A 10 -6.94 -4.74 -13.54
C TYR A 10 -7.60 -5.91 -12.82
N THR A 11 -6.86 -6.52 -11.88
CA THR A 11 -7.32 -7.69 -11.14
C THR A 11 -6.71 -7.72 -9.74
N ASP A 12 -7.13 -8.66 -8.91
CA ASP A 12 -6.47 -8.95 -7.63
C ASP A 12 -5.15 -9.73 -7.83
N ASP A 13 -4.30 -9.75 -6.79
CA ASP A 13 -2.97 -10.35 -6.85
C ASP A 13 -3.02 -11.85 -7.19
N ASN A 14 -3.96 -12.62 -6.63
CA ASN A 14 -4.05 -14.05 -6.86
C ASN A 14 -4.41 -14.36 -8.31
N THR A 15 -5.41 -13.66 -8.85
CA THR A 15 -5.83 -13.81 -10.25
C THR A 15 -4.72 -13.36 -11.21
N GLY A 16 -4.07 -12.21 -10.93
CA GLY A 16 -2.97 -11.70 -11.74
C GLY A 16 -1.77 -12.64 -11.77
N MET A 17 -1.37 -13.18 -10.60
CA MET A 17 -0.29 -14.16 -10.52
C MET A 17 -0.64 -15.44 -11.28
N LYS A 18 -1.86 -15.95 -11.14
CA LYS A 18 -2.32 -17.11 -11.92
C LYS A 18 -2.26 -16.85 -13.42
N MET A 19 -2.67 -15.66 -13.88
CA MET A 19 -2.58 -15.30 -15.31
C MET A 19 -1.12 -15.27 -15.78
N LEU A 20 -0.19 -14.79 -14.97
CA LEU A 20 1.25 -14.80 -15.27
C LEU A 20 1.79 -16.24 -15.34
N LEU A 21 1.48 -17.07 -14.33
CA LEU A 21 1.88 -18.47 -14.28
C LEU A 21 1.30 -19.29 -15.44
N ASP A 22 0.09 -18.96 -15.91
CA ASP A 22 -0.55 -19.57 -17.08
C ASP A 22 -0.05 -18.99 -18.42
N LEU A 23 0.90 -18.03 -18.39
CA LEU A 23 1.43 -17.30 -19.55
C LEU A 23 0.34 -16.59 -20.39
N LYS A 24 -0.79 -16.24 -19.75
CA LYS A 24 -1.86 -15.42 -20.35
C LYS A 24 -1.48 -13.94 -20.42
N VAL A 25 -0.59 -13.52 -19.51
CA VAL A 25 0.08 -12.21 -19.50
C VAL A 25 1.57 -12.45 -19.34
N ASN A 26 2.39 -11.56 -19.90
CA ASN A 26 3.85 -11.67 -19.83
C ASN A 26 4.47 -10.64 -18.87
N LEU A 27 3.65 -9.75 -18.30
CA LEU A 27 4.07 -8.74 -17.34
C LEU A 27 2.96 -8.55 -16.30
N PHE A 28 3.35 -8.58 -15.03
CA PHE A 28 2.45 -8.36 -13.90
C PHE A 28 3.07 -7.39 -12.90
N PHE A 29 2.29 -6.38 -12.50
CA PHE A 29 2.65 -5.45 -11.45
C PHE A 29 1.93 -5.85 -10.16
N THR A 30 2.70 -6.08 -9.09
CA THR A 30 2.18 -6.58 -7.81
C THR A 30 3.03 -6.11 -6.63
N SER A 31 2.47 -6.09 -5.44
CA SER A 31 3.24 -5.95 -4.19
C SER A 31 3.68 -7.29 -3.58
N HIS A 32 3.31 -8.40 -4.21
CA HIS A 32 3.73 -9.74 -3.85
C HIS A 32 4.96 -10.12 -4.67
N GLY A 33 6.10 -10.35 -4.00
CA GLY A 33 7.32 -10.81 -4.66
C GLY A 33 7.16 -12.24 -5.21
N LEU A 34 7.85 -12.55 -6.30
CA LEU A 34 7.84 -13.89 -6.89
C LEU A 34 8.34 -14.93 -5.89
N GLN A 35 7.50 -15.92 -5.57
CA GLN A 35 7.83 -17.00 -4.66
C GLN A 35 8.62 -18.12 -5.34
N LYS A 36 9.40 -18.90 -4.57
CA LYS A 36 10.22 -19.99 -5.13
C LYS A 36 9.42 -21.02 -5.93
N GLY A 37 8.19 -21.35 -5.50
CA GLY A 37 7.30 -22.24 -6.22
C GLY A 37 6.80 -21.66 -7.54
N GLU A 38 6.47 -20.36 -7.57
CA GLU A 38 6.04 -19.64 -8.75
C GLU A 38 7.17 -19.51 -9.79
N ASP A 39 8.39 -19.19 -9.31
CA ASP A 39 9.60 -19.16 -10.16
C ASP A 39 9.86 -20.52 -10.80
N ALA A 40 9.75 -21.62 -10.04
CA ALA A 40 9.93 -22.96 -10.55
C ALA A 40 8.88 -23.33 -11.62
N ILE A 41 7.61 -22.93 -11.43
CA ILE A 41 6.53 -23.15 -12.41
C ILE A 41 6.84 -22.40 -13.70
N LEU A 42 7.23 -21.12 -13.64
CA LEU A 42 7.56 -20.34 -14.84
C LEU A 42 8.75 -20.94 -15.60
N ARG A 43 9.82 -21.29 -14.91
CA ARG A 43 11.01 -21.95 -15.51
C ARG A 43 10.65 -23.29 -16.15
N GLY A 44 9.78 -24.07 -15.51
CA GLY A 44 9.29 -25.34 -16.07
C GLY A 44 8.47 -25.16 -17.35
N LYS A 45 7.89 -23.97 -17.58
CA LYS A 45 7.15 -23.62 -18.82
C LYS A 45 8.02 -22.91 -19.87
N GLY A 46 9.29 -22.66 -19.57
CA GLY A 46 10.29 -22.09 -20.50
C GLY A 46 10.79 -20.68 -20.14
N PRO A 47 9.97 -19.70 -19.70
CA PRO A 47 10.47 -18.37 -19.37
C PRO A 47 11.37 -18.38 -18.11
N ILE A 48 12.50 -17.65 -18.18
CA ILE A 48 13.25 -17.27 -16.98
C ILE A 48 12.69 -15.95 -16.51
N PRO A 49 11.97 -15.89 -15.36
CA PRO A 49 11.34 -14.66 -14.92
C PRO A 49 12.36 -13.59 -14.56
N SER A 50 12.04 -12.33 -14.90
CA SER A 50 12.79 -11.16 -14.46
C SER A 50 11.92 -10.36 -13.49
N VAL A 51 12.49 -9.99 -12.34
CA VAL A 51 11.78 -9.24 -11.29
C VAL A 51 12.46 -7.87 -11.11
N PHE A 52 11.69 -6.81 -11.31
CA PHE A 52 12.16 -5.44 -11.17
C PHE A 52 11.43 -4.78 -9.99
N PRO A 53 12.11 -4.34 -8.92
CA PRO A 53 11.50 -3.43 -7.97
C PRO A 53 11.29 -2.08 -8.66
N VAL A 54 10.06 -1.59 -8.69
CA VAL A 54 9.70 -0.36 -9.40
C VAL A 54 9.36 0.79 -8.46
N GLY A 55 8.99 0.49 -7.22
CA GLY A 55 8.69 1.53 -6.23
C GLY A 55 8.26 0.94 -4.90
N TYR A 56 8.02 1.84 -3.95
CA TYR A 56 7.50 1.50 -2.62
C TYR A 56 6.20 2.23 -2.37
N ASP A 57 5.25 1.53 -1.75
CA ASP A 57 3.94 2.02 -1.33
C ASP A 57 3.79 1.81 0.19
N GLY A 58 3.07 2.72 0.84
CA GLY A 58 2.72 2.55 2.25
C GLY A 58 1.33 1.96 2.41
N ILE A 59 1.11 1.12 3.40
CA ILE A 59 -0.24 0.76 3.84
C ILE A 59 -0.70 1.81 4.84
N ALA A 60 -1.76 2.52 4.51
CA ALA A 60 -2.31 3.62 5.27
C ALA A 60 -3.56 3.20 6.05
N PHE A 61 -3.68 3.73 7.25
CA PHE A 61 -4.87 3.66 8.08
C PHE A 61 -5.57 5.02 8.02
N ILE A 62 -6.84 5.02 7.67
CA ILE A 62 -7.65 6.23 7.51
C ILE A 62 -8.87 6.17 8.40
N ILE A 63 -9.26 7.33 8.92
CA ILE A 63 -10.41 7.49 9.80
C ILE A 63 -11.29 8.65 9.34
N ASN A 64 -12.49 8.72 9.87
CA ASN A 64 -13.40 9.82 9.61
C ASN A 64 -12.73 11.15 10.00
N LYS A 65 -12.98 12.20 9.23
CA LYS A 65 -12.40 13.54 9.48
C LYS A 65 -12.75 14.10 10.85
N SER A 66 -13.93 13.78 11.38
CA SER A 66 -14.37 14.21 12.72
C SER A 66 -13.66 13.48 13.87
N ASN A 67 -12.99 12.37 13.59
CA ASN A 67 -12.23 11.64 14.60
C ASN A 67 -10.86 12.28 14.80
N LEU A 68 -10.55 12.71 16.02
CA LEU A 68 -9.29 13.35 16.39
C LEU A 68 -8.21 12.37 16.86
N ASP A 69 -8.57 11.11 17.12
CA ASP A 69 -7.70 10.03 17.60
C ASP A 69 -6.87 9.48 16.44
N SER A 70 -5.81 10.17 16.03
CA SER A 70 -5.09 9.96 14.76
C SER A 70 -3.68 9.36 14.90
N CYS A 71 -3.16 9.15 16.13
CA CYS A 71 -1.84 8.53 16.35
C CYS A 71 -2.01 7.13 16.97
N ILE A 72 -1.50 6.09 16.32
CA ILE A 72 -1.62 4.70 16.78
C ILE A 72 -0.26 3.99 16.75
N THR A 73 -0.02 3.07 17.68
CA THR A 73 1.22 2.26 17.67
C THR A 73 1.13 1.06 16.74
N VAL A 74 2.28 0.57 16.26
CA VAL A 74 2.36 -0.72 15.54
C VAL A 74 1.75 -1.86 16.37
N THR A 75 1.98 -1.83 17.68
CA THR A 75 1.44 -2.83 18.61
C THR A 75 -0.08 -2.77 18.65
N ASP A 76 -0.68 -1.59 18.71
CA ASP A 76 -2.13 -1.44 18.76
C ASP A 76 -2.79 -1.81 17.43
N VAL A 77 -2.14 -1.51 16.30
CA VAL A 77 -2.58 -2.01 14.99
C VAL A 77 -2.61 -3.54 14.99
N LYS A 78 -1.55 -4.21 15.49
CA LYS A 78 -1.53 -5.68 15.62
C LYS A 78 -2.64 -6.20 16.53
N ARG A 79 -2.88 -5.57 17.69
CA ARG A 79 -3.94 -5.94 18.64
C ARG A 79 -5.33 -5.78 18.03
N LEU A 80 -5.57 -4.69 17.31
CA LEU A 80 -6.82 -4.44 16.60
C LEU A 80 -7.08 -5.54 15.55
N LEU A 81 -6.10 -5.85 14.71
CA LEU A 81 -6.23 -6.87 13.66
C LEU A 81 -6.38 -8.29 14.22
N LYS A 82 -5.82 -8.57 15.40
CA LYS A 82 -6.01 -9.84 16.13
C LYS A 82 -7.35 -9.92 16.87
N GLY A 83 -8.13 -8.84 16.92
CA GLY A 83 -9.39 -8.78 17.67
C GLY A 83 -9.21 -8.66 19.19
N GLU A 84 -8.02 -8.34 19.67
CA GLU A 84 -7.73 -8.07 21.09
C GLU A 84 -8.24 -6.68 21.51
N VAL A 85 -8.41 -5.79 20.56
CA VAL A 85 -9.02 -4.46 20.69
C VAL A 85 -10.21 -4.40 19.75
N THR A 86 -11.37 -4.03 20.28
CA THR A 86 -12.64 -3.99 19.54
C THR A 86 -13.36 -2.66 19.64
N THR A 87 -12.94 -1.79 20.57
CA THR A 87 -13.58 -0.50 20.82
C THR A 87 -12.55 0.63 20.85
N TRP A 88 -12.99 1.83 20.48
CA TRP A 88 -12.14 3.03 20.44
C TRP A 88 -11.59 3.41 21.82
N ASN A 89 -12.36 3.26 22.88
CA ASN A 89 -11.91 3.58 24.25
C ASN A 89 -10.82 2.64 24.78
N GLN A 90 -10.62 1.47 24.17
CA GLN A 90 -9.48 0.59 24.49
C GLN A 90 -8.17 1.12 23.90
N LEU A 91 -8.24 1.93 22.85
CA LEU A 91 -7.08 2.63 22.25
C LEU A 91 -6.92 4.03 22.83
N TYR A 92 -8.03 4.75 22.98
CA TYR A 92 -8.10 6.13 23.42
C TYR A 92 -9.15 6.24 24.53
N PRO A 93 -8.76 6.28 25.82
CA PRO A 93 -9.69 6.20 26.94
C PRO A 93 -10.81 7.25 26.96
N HIS A 94 -10.59 8.40 26.30
CA HIS A 94 -11.56 9.50 26.18
C HIS A 94 -12.52 9.35 24.98
N SER A 95 -12.31 8.34 24.14
CA SER A 95 -13.11 8.18 22.92
C SER A 95 -14.49 7.57 23.20
N ASP A 96 -15.52 8.15 22.63
CA ASP A 96 -16.94 7.74 22.75
C ASP A 96 -17.46 7.00 21.49
N LYS A 97 -16.58 6.66 20.53
CA LYS A 97 -17.00 6.14 19.21
C LYS A 97 -17.43 4.68 19.19
N GLY A 98 -17.41 3.99 20.35
CA GLY A 98 -17.89 2.61 20.47
C GLY A 98 -17.03 1.58 19.74
N ASN A 99 -17.67 0.61 19.08
CA ASN A 99 -16.98 -0.49 18.41
C ASN A 99 -16.23 0.00 17.15
N ILE A 100 -15.00 -0.50 16.97
CA ILE A 100 -14.20 -0.21 15.77
C ILE A 100 -14.66 -1.12 14.63
N GLU A 101 -14.86 -0.56 13.46
CA GLU A 101 -15.06 -1.30 12.21
C GLU A 101 -13.81 -1.19 11.35
N VAL A 102 -13.15 -2.30 11.04
CA VAL A 102 -11.96 -2.33 10.17
C VAL A 102 -12.39 -2.63 8.74
N VAL A 103 -12.12 -1.70 7.82
CA VAL A 103 -12.62 -1.76 6.44
C VAL A 103 -11.48 -1.97 5.46
N PHE A 104 -11.55 -3.06 4.69
CA PHE A 104 -10.61 -3.39 3.61
C PHE A 104 -11.27 -3.26 2.24
N ASP A 105 -10.47 -3.12 1.19
CA ASP A 105 -10.96 -2.96 -0.19
C ASP A 105 -11.58 -4.24 -0.77
N ASN A 106 -10.99 -5.42 -0.54
CA ASN A 106 -11.60 -6.73 -0.84
C ASN A 106 -10.81 -7.87 -0.16
N LYS A 107 -11.36 -9.08 -0.20
CA LYS A 107 -10.77 -10.26 0.47
C LYS A 107 -9.51 -10.81 -0.20
N ALA A 108 -9.27 -10.47 -1.47
CA ALA A 108 -8.11 -10.93 -2.25
C ALA A 108 -7.17 -9.76 -2.59
N SER A 109 -7.25 -8.66 -1.84
CA SER A 109 -6.44 -7.47 -2.13
C SER A 109 -5.01 -7.62 -1.66
N ALA A 110 -4.10 -6.99 -2.41
CA ALA A 110 -2.70 -6.84 -2.01
C ALA A 110 -2.53 -6.18 -0.63
N THR A 111 -3.47 -5.30 -0.25
CA THR A 111 -3.50 -4.66 1.07
C THR A 111 -3.75 -5.67 2.18
N LEU A 112 -4.74 -6.55 2.00
CA LEU A 112 -5.06 -7.59 2.98
C LEU A 112 -3.93 -8.62 3.09
N HIS A 113 -3.35 -9.05 1.97
CA HIS A 113 -2.20 -9.96 1.95
C HIS A 113 -1.02 -9.36 2.71
N PHE A 114 -0.67 -8.09 2.47
CA PHE A 114 0.38 -7.43 3.23
C PHE A 114 0.10 -7.38 4.74
N VAL A 115 -1.15 -7.11 5.13
CA VAL A 115 -1.55 -7.10 6.53
C VAL A 115 -1.36 -8.47 7.17
N VAL A 116 -1.79 -9.54 6.51
CA VAL A 116 -1.63 -10.91 7.00
C VAL A 116 -0.16 -11.31 7.06
N ASP A 117 0.57 -11.14 5.97
CA ASP A 117 1.94 -11.67 5.83
C ASP A 117 2.96 -10.85 6.62
N SER A 118 2.88 -9.52 6.54
CA SER A 118 3.91 -8.63 7.11
C SER A 118 3.54 -8.07 8.47
N ILE A 119 2.27 -7.69 8.72
CA ILE A 119 1.86 -7.12 10.01
C ILE A 119 1.55 -8.24 11.00
N LEU A 120 0.82 -9.27 10.59
CA LEU A 120 0.41 -10.39 11.44
C LEU A 120 1.31 -11.62 11.35
N GLU A 121 2.41 -11.56 10.60
CA GLU A 121 3.42 -12.62 10.51
C GLU A 121 2.80 -13.97 10.07
N GLY A 122 1.94 -13.92 9.03
CA GLY A 122 1.23 -15.07 8.48
C GLY A 122 0.01 -15.52 9.27
N LYS A 123 -0.38 -14.82 10.34
CA LYS A 123 -1.57 -15.15 11.13
C LYS A 123 -2.82 -14.50 10.54
N ASN A 124 -3.92 -15.24 10.56
CA ASN A 124 -5.21 -14.72 10.09
C ASN A 124 -5.71 -13.55 10.95
N ILE A 125 -6.40 -12.62 10.32
CA ILE A 125 -7.13 -11.56 11.00
C ILE A 125 -8.27 -12.19 11.81
N LYS A 126 -8.37 -11.86 13.09
CA LYS A 126 -9.40 -12.37 14.01
C LYS A 126 -10.39 -11.29 14.45
N SER A 127 -10.23 -10.05 14.03
CA SER A 127 -11.19 -8.98 14.33
C SER A 127 -12.57 -9.39 13.85
N GLN A 128 -13.58 -9.27 14.72
CA GLN A 128 -14.96 -9.65 14.41
C GLN A 128 -15.69 -8.59 13.56
N ASN A 129 -15.19 -7.36 13.56
CA ASN A 129 -15.82 -6.21 12.90
C ASN A 129 -15.09 -5.84 11.60
N ILE A 130 -14.86 -6.84 10.73
CA ILE A 130 -14.23 -6.60 9.43
C ILE A 130 -15.31 -6.36 8.38
N VAL A 131 -15.20 -5.26 7.68
CA VAL A 131 -16.03 -4.90 6.54
C VAL A 131 -15.19 -5.00 5.27
N ALA A 132 -15.69 -5.71 4.27
CA ALA A 132 -15.10 -5.74 2.94
C ALA A 132 -15.84 -4.76 2.03
N ALA A 133 -15.14 -3.74 1.56
CA ALA A 133 -15.63 -2.85 0.52
C ALA A 133 -15.28 -3.41 -0.87
N LYS A 134 -15.76 -2.76 -1.92
CA LYS A 134 -15.53 -3.23 -3.30
C LYS A 134 -14.13 -2.91 -3.81
N ASN A 135 -13.58 -1.77 -3.40
CA ASN A 135 -12.26 -1.24 -3.78
C ASN A 135 -11.85 -0.11 -2.83
N SER A 136 -10.62 0.38 -2.94
CA SER A 136 -10.08 1.44 -2.06
C SER A 136 -10.90 2.73 -2.09
N LYS A 137 -11.51 3.11 -3.23
CA LYS A 137 -12.42 4.25 -3.30
C LYS A 137 -13.66 4.04 -2.42
N SER A 138 -14.22 2.84 -2.43
CA SER A 138 -15.38 2.48 -1.58
C SER A 138 -15.00 2.46 -0.10
N VAL A 139 -13.77 2.07 0.26
CA VAL A 139 -13.25 2.19 1.65
C VAL A 139 -13.27 3.65 2.10
N ILE A 140 -12.75 4.55 1.27
CA ILE A 140 -12.73 5.98 1.57
C ILE A 140 -14.15 6.53 1.78
N GLU A 141 -15.08 6.21 0.88
CA GLU A 141 -16.48 6.66 0.99
C GLU A 141 -17.18 6.06 2.23
N TYR A 142 -16.83 4.83 2.63
CA TYR A 142 -17.33 4.22 3.84
C TYR A 142 -16.84 4.97 5.10
N VAL A 143 -15.53 5.20 5.19
CA VAL A 143 -14.91 5.91 6.31
C VAL A 143 -15.45 7.34 6.47
N LYS A 144 -15.71 8.03 5.36
CA LYS A 144 -16.34 9.37 5.39
C LYS A 144 -17.71 9.38 6.07
N LYS A 145 -18.47 8.29 5.94
CA LYS A 145 -19.84 8.17 6.47
C LYS A 145 -19.92 7.51 7.84
N THR A 146 -18.85 6.84 8.27
CA THR A 146 -18.84 5.96 9.45
C THR A 146 -17.80 6.45 10.45
N PRO A 147 -18.19 7.20 11.51
CA PRO A 147 -17.24 7.83 12.44
C PRO A 147 -16.34 6.86 13.23
N ASN A 148 -16.78 5.62 13.41
CA ASN A 148 -16.06 4.58 14.14
C ASN A 148 -15.24 3.63 13.22
N ALA A 149 -15.21 3.87 11.90
CA ALA A 149 -14.46 3.03 10.97
C ALA A 149 -12.97 3.41 10.89
N ILE A 150 -12.14 2.37 10.75
CA ILE A 150 -10.74 2.46 10.34
C ILE A 150 -10.61 1.79 8.98
N GLY A 151 -10.35 2.55 7.93
CA GLY A 151 -10.08 2.02 6.60
C GLY A 151 -8.60 1.69 6.40
N VAL A 152 -8.30 0.60 5.68
CA VAL A 152 -6.95 0.17 5.35
C VAL A 152 -6.79 0.16 3.84
N ILE A 153 -5.91 1.02 3.31
CA ILE A 153 -5.71 1.22 1.85
C ILE A 153 -4.23 1.46 1.53
N GLY A 154 -3.87 1.40 0.25
CA GLY A 154 -2.55 1.86 -0.22
C GLY A 154 -2.43 3.40 -0.13
N SER A 155 -1.23 3.89 0.19
CA SER A 155 -0.98 5.34 0.37
C SER A 155 -1.18 6.14 -0.92
N ASN A 156 -1.05 5.52 -2.08
CA ASN A 156 -1.31 6.14 -3.39
C ASN A 156 -2.75 6.66 -3.57
N TRP A 157 -3.69 6.24 -2.72
CA TRP A 157 -5.08 6.71 -2.72
C TRP A 157 -5.30 7.98 -1.87
N LEU A 158 -4.28 8.39 -1.12
CA LEU A 158 -4.39 9.51 -0.17
C LEU A 158 -4.15 10.88 -0.81
N ASN A 159 -3.41 10.93 -1.93
CA ASN A 159 -2.97 12.18 -2.53
C ASN A 159 -4.14 13.07 -2.93
N ASP A 160 -4.01 14.34 -2.62
CA ASP A 160 -4.87 15.38 -3.16
C ASP A 160 -4.53 15.56 -4.64
N ARG A 161 -5.46 15.21 -5.51
CA ARG A 161 -5.26 15.31 -6.97
C ARG A 161 -5.19 16.76 -7.47
N SER A 162 -5.59 17.74 -6.66
CA SER A 162 -5.44 19.15 -6.97
C SER A 162 -4.03 19.67 -6.66
N ASP A 163 -3.27 18.97 -5.83
CA ASP A 163 -1.88 19.30 -5.52
C ASP A 163 -0.93 18.64 -6.54
N SER A 164 -0.41 19.46 -7.46
CA SER A 164 0.54 19.00 -8.48
C SER A 164 1.88 18.53 -7.92
N THR A 165 2.19 18.85 -6.65
CA THR A 165 3.42 18.44 -5.96
C THR A 165 3.31 17.08 -5.30
N ASN A 166 2.11 16.54 -5.11
CA ASN A 166 1.77 15.31 -4.38
C ASN A 166 2.33 15.30 -2.93
N THR A 167 2.42 16.47 -2.30
CA THR A 167 2.92 16.62 -0.92
C THR A 167 1.80 16.69 0.11
N THR A 168 0.54 16.81 -0.34
CA THR A 168 -0.63 16.89 0.54
C THR A 168 -1.55 15.69 0.37
N PHE A 169 -2.16 15.29 1.47
CA PHE A 169 -3.23 14.30 1.46
C PHE A 169 -4.59 14.98 1.31
N ARG A 170 -5.54 14.22 0.78
CA ARG A 170 -6.94 14.64 0.68
C ARG A 170 -7.49 15.05 2.05
N ASN A 171 -8.36 16.03 2.09
CA ASN A 171 -8.86 16.66 3.32
C ASN A 171 -10.24 16.16 3.77
N ASP A 172 -10.86 15.24 3.07
CA ASP A 172 -12.19 14.69 3.37
C ASP A 172 -12.16 13.47 4.31
N ILE A 173 -10.98 12.96 4.62
CA ILE A 173 -10.67 11.95 5.63
C ILE A 173 -9.49 12.41 6.50
N ARG A 174 -9.19 11.66 7.54
CA ARG A 174 -7.97 11.83 8.34
C ARG A 174 -7.07 10.63 8.18
N VAL A 175 -5.79 10.85 7.89
CA VAL A 175 -4.78 9.81 7.80
C VAL A 175 -4.14 9.62 9.17
N MET A 176 -4.11 8.38 9.66
CA MET A 176 -3.48 8.08 10.94
C MET A 176 -1.95 8.10 10.82
N ALA A 177 -1.30 8.59 11.85
CA ALA A 177 0.14 8.51 12.02
C ALA A 177 0.51 7.27 12.86
N ILE A 178 1.53 6.53 12.44
CA ILE A 178 1.94 5.27 13.05
C ILE A 178 3.24 5.45 13.83
N SER A 179 3.23 5.03 15.09
CA SER A 179 4.41 5.02 15.95
C SER A 179 4.99 3.62 16.09
N LYS A 180 6.33 3.53 16.05
CA LYS A 180 7.08 2.29 16.38
C LYS A 180 7.33 2.13 17.87
N THR A 181 7.04 3.14 18.67
CA THR A 181 7.25 3.14 20.13
C THR A 181 6.06 2.54 20.87
N SER A 182 6.16 2.37 22.18
CA SER A 182 5.09 1.83 23.03
C SER A 182 3.91 2.78 23.24
N LYS A 183 4.09 4.07 22.97
CA LYS A 183 3.04 5.11 23.06
C LYS A 183 3.10 5.99 21.81
N ALA A 184 1.97 6.17 21.15
CA ALA A 184 1.88 7.03 19.98
C ALA A 184 1.55 8.48 20.39
N GLU A 185 2.39 9.41 19.95
CA GLU A 185 2.24 10.85 20.14
C GLU A 185 2.64 11.57 18.86
N ASP A 186 2.25 12.82 18.66
CA ASP A 186 2.48 13.56 17.41
C ASP A 186 3.96 13.64 17.02
N TYR A 187 4.87 13.76 17.99
CA TYR A 187 6.31 13.88 17.73
C TYR A 187 7.00 12.56 17.35
N ASN A 188 6.38 11.40 17.62
CA ASN A 188 6.97 10.08 17.38
C ASN A 188 6.12 9.18 16.44
N SER A 189 5.12 9.78 15.78
CA SER A 189 4.20 9.09 14.88
C SER A 189 4.29 9.67 13.48
N TRP A 190 4.26 8.84 12.46
CA TRP A 190 4.55 9.23 11.09
C TRP A 190 3.40 8.83 10.16
N GLN A 191 3.00 9.74 9.30
CA GLN A 191 2.05 9.46 8.22
C GLN A 191 2.78 8.87 7.00
N PRO A 192 2.09 8.19 6.06
CA PRO A 192 2.72 7.49 4.94
C PRO A 192 3.20 8.42 3.82
N TYR A 193 4.06 9.39 4.15
CA TYR A 193 4.74 10.23 3.18
C TYR A 193 5.99 9.54 2.62
N GLN A 194 6.30 9.79 1.35
CA GLN A 194 7.47 9.23 0.66
C GLN A 194 8.78 9.45 1.43
N ALA A 195 8.97 10.63 2.04
CA ALA A 195 10.14 10.93 2.85
C ALA A 195 10.31 9.94 4.02
N TYR A 196 9.20 9.55 4.66
CA TYR A 196 9.21 8.63 5.80
C TYR A 196 9.31 7.16 5.39
N PHE A 197 9.07 6.83 4.12
CA PHE A 197 9.44 5.53 3.56
C PHE A 197 10.94 5.45 3.35
N LEU A 198 11.54 6.52 2.82
CA LEU A 198 12.96 6.58 2.50
C LEU A 198 13.86 6.46 3.73
N ASP A 199 13.52 7.15 4.83
CA ASP A 199 14.30 7.14 6.06
C ASP A 199 13.85 6.04 7.06
N GLY A 200 12.86 5.22 6.65
CA GLY A 200 12.38 4.10 7.44
C GLY A 200 11.56 4.47 8.67
N ARG A 201 11.11 5.72 8.82
CA ARG A 201 10.26 6.13 9.95
C ARG A 201 8.87 5.51 9.88
N TYR A 202 8.26 5.45 8.67
CA TYR A 202 6.97 4.79 8.50
C TYR A 202 7.13 3.26 8.46
N PRO A 203 6.39 2.47 9.28
CA PRO A 203 6.67 1.04 9.43
C PRO A 203 6.03 0.14 8.37
N PHE A 204 4.92 0.55 7.74
CA PHE A 204 4.13 -0.32 6.88
C PHE A 204 4.37 -0.01 5.40
N VAL A 205 5.56 -0.34 4.94
CA VAL A 205 6.00 -0.11 3.55
C VAL A 205 6.13 -1.44 2.82
N ARG A 206 5.61 -1.51 1.59
CA ARG A 206 5.71 -2.66 0.69
C ARG A 206 6.41 -2.28 -0.61
N THR A 207 7.12 -3.22 -1.21
CA THR A 207 7.72 -3.04 -2.52
C THR A 207 6.72 -3.39 -3.61
N ILE A 208 6.66 -2.57 -4.65
CA ILE A 208 5.94 -2.87 -5.88
C ILE A 208 6.93 -3.45 -6.89
N TYR A 209 6.61 -4.60 -7.42
CA TYR A 209 7.42 -5.32 -8.41
C TYR A 209 6.75 -5.32 -9.77
N ALA A 210 7.56 -5.29 -10.83
CA ALA A 210 7.21 -5.73 -12.17
C ALA A 210 7.82 -7.12 -12.38
N ILE A 211 6.99 -8.14 -12.53
CA ILE A 211 7.40 -9.52 -12.79
C ILE A 211 7.15 -9.81 -14.26
N VAL A 212 8.21 -10.18 -14.98
CA VAL A 212 8.19 -10.45 -16.42
C VAL A 212 8.43 -11.94 -16.66
N ALA A 213 7.50 -12.60 -17.34
CA ALA A 213 7.63 -13.98 -17.81
C ALA A 213 7.68 -13.97 -19.35
N ASP A 214 8.75 -13.36 -19.91
CA ASP A 214 8.95 -13.22 -21.35
C ASP A 214 10.21 -13.98 -21.78
N PRO A 215 10.09 -15.09 -22.56
CA PRO A 215 11.21 -15.92 -22.95
C PRO A 215 12.20 -15.19 -23.90
N HIS A 216 11.74 -14.14 -24.58
CA HIS A 216 12.53 -13.44 -25.62
C HIS A 216 13.07 -12.09 -25.17
N LYS A 217 12.82 -11.66 -23.92
CA LYS A 217 13.14 -10.30 -23.42
C LYS A 217 12.67 -9.19 -24.39
N ALA A 218 11.47 -9.36 -24.92
CA ALA A 218 10.88 -8.47 -25.91
C ALA A 218 10.20 -7.26 -25.22
N LEU A 219 9.02 -6.89 -25.68
CA LEU A 219 8.29 -5.70 -25.24
C LEU A 219 7.93 -5.70 -23.76
N PRO A 220 7.45 -6.81 -23.13
CA PRO A 220 7.15 -6.82 -21.69
C PRO A 220 8.39 -6.50 -20.83
N TRP A 221 9.53 -7.08 -21.19
CA TRP A 221 10.81 -6.80 -20.54
C TRP A 221 11.25 -5.35 -20.74
N ALA A 222 11.17 -4.83 -21.99
CA ALA A 222 11.54 -3.47 -22.31
C ALA A 222 10.67 -2.45 -21.55
N PHE A 223 9.36 -2.71 -21.40
CA PHE A 223 8.47 -1.84 -20.65
C PHE A 223 8.76 -1.89 -19.13
N ALA A 224 8.98 -3.06 -18.54
CA ALA A 224 9.37 -3.18 -17.13
C ALA A 224 10.71 -2.44 -16.87
N ASN A 225 11.68 -2.59 -17.77
CA ASN A 225 12.97 -1.88 -17.68
C ASN A 225 12.81 -0.35 -17.85
N PHE A 226 11.90 0.10 -18.72
CA PHE A 226 11.58 1.53 -18.86
C PHE A 226 10.99 2.09 -17.55
N ILE A 227 10.03 1.38 -16.93
CA ILE A 227 9.43 1.80 -15.64
C ILE A 227 10.50 1.84 -14.54
N ALA A 228 11.41 0.86 -14.49
CA ALA A 228 12.52 0.82 -13.55
C ALA A 228 13.66 1.82 -13.89
N GLY A 229 13.64 2.42 -15.07
CA GLY A 229 14.62 3.40 -15.54
C GLY A 229 14.31 4.84 -15.11
N PRO A 230 15.21 5.80 -15.39
CA PRO A 230 15.12 7.17 -14.88
C PRO A 230 13.82 7.90 -15.23
N ILE A 231 13.28 7.71 -16.43
CA ILE A 231 12.03 8.36 -16.87
C ILE A 231 10.84 7.73 -16.14
N GLY A 232 10.76 6.39 -16.10
CA GLY A 232 9.71 5.67 -15.40
C GLY A 232 9.69 5.98 -13.91
N GLN A 233 10.88 6.09 -13.28
CA GLN A 233 11.00 6.43 -11.86
C GLN A 233 10.50 7.84 -11.54
N LYS A 234 10.66 8.82 -12.45
CA LYS A 234 10.05 10.15 -12.33
C LYS A 234 8.51 10.08 -12.40
N ILE A 235 7.98 9.18 -13.24
CA ILE A 235 6.52 8.95 -13.31
C ILE A 235 6.04 8.34 -12.00
N ILE A 236 6.73 7.31 -11.47
CA ILE A 236 6.42 6.67 -10.18
C ILE A 236 6.37 7.72 -9.05
N LEU A 237 7.38 8.61 -8.98
CA LEU A 237 7.41 9.69 -8.00
C LEU A 237 6.15 10.57 -8.06
N LYS A 238 5.72 10.94 -9.28
CA LYS A 238 4.52 11.75 -9.49
C LYS A 238 3.20 11.04 -9.15
N THR A 239 3.21 9.72 -8.99
CA THR A 239 2.01 8.97 -8.56
C THR A 239 1.86 8.89 -7.04
N GLY A 240 2.79 9.48 -6.28
CA GLY A 240 2.79 9.39 -4.81
C GLY A 240 3.52 8.16 -4.26
N LEU A 241 4.06 7.30 -5.12
CA LEU A 241 4.90 6.17 -4.71
C LEU A 241 6.36 6.62 -4.55
N LEU A 242 7.09 6.01 -3.63
CA LEU A 242 8.53 6.22 -3.53
C LEU A 242 9.24 5.41 -4.64
N PRO A 243 10.02 6.03 -5.52
CA PRO A 243 10.79 5.32 -6.54
C PRO A 243 11.81 4.34 -5.95
N SER A 244 12.03 3.21 -6.61
CA SER A 244 12.99 2.20 -6.14
C SER A 244 14.46 2.55 -6.42
N ARG A 245 14.72 3.47 -7.38
CA ARG A 245 16.06 3.80 -7.90
C ARG A 245 16.32 5.29 -8.06
N ALA A 246 15.46 6.19 -7.57
CA ALA A 246 15.71 7.62 -7.67
C ALA A 246 16.64 8.09 -6.57
N GLU A 247 17.63 8.94 -6.92
CA GLU A 247 18.33 9.77 -5.95
C GLU A 247 17.36 10.86 -5.49
N ILE A 248 16.87 10.76 -4.25
CA ILE A 248 15.96 11.73 -3.65
C ILE A 248 16.79 12.61 -2.72
N ASN A 249 16.99 13.86 -3.12
CA ASN A 249 17.57 14.88 -2.25
C ASN A 249 16.46 15.50 -1.39
N ILE A 250 16.38 15.13 -0.12
CA ILE A 250 15.49 15.77 0.85
C ILE A 250 16.10 17.11 1.25
N ARG A 251 15.38 18.21 0.97
CA ARG A 251 15.74 19.56 1.47
C ARG A 251 14.81 19.93 2.59
N GLU A 252 15.38 20.21 3.77
CA GLU A 252 14.63 20.87 4.83
C GLU A 252 14.39 22.33 4.44
N VAL A 253 13.15 22.72 4.30
CA VAL A 253 12.76 24.11 4.08
C VAL A 253 12.32 24.68 5.43
N LYS A 254 13.12 25.56 6.00
CA LYS A 254 12.70 26.35 7.17
C LYS A 254 11.72 27.41 6.70
N VAL A 255 10.44 27.22 6.97
CA VAL A 255 9.44 28.27 6.80
C VAL A 255 9.69 29.29 7.90
N LYS A 256 10.12 30.50 7.55
CA LYS A 256 10.15 31.62 8.49
C LYS A 256 8.69 32.05 8.72
N ASN A 257 8.22 31.96 9.96
CA ASN A 257 6.99 32.62 10.41
C ASN A 257 7.14 34.12 10.36
#